data_b4db510b13f32b9dc592d754717b619a
#
_entry.id   b4db510b13f32b9dc592d754717b619a
#
_cell.length_a   1.000
_cell.length_b   1.000
_cell.length_c   1.000
_cell.angle_alpha   90.00
_cell.angle_beta   90.00
_cell.angle_gamma   90.00
#
_symmetry.space_group_name_H-M   'P 1'
#
loop_
_entity.id
_entity.type
_entity.pdbx_description
1 polymer ?
#
loop_
_entity_poly.entity_id
_entity_poly.type
_entity_poly.pdbx_seq_one_letter_code
_entity_poly.pdbx_strand_id
1 'polypeptide(L)'
;MAKRPPKHEMLFFAYVLGSRSKNDCRTYVGWTTDLERRLRQHNAGVGAKSSRGRKWILLYVECCKTRSEAMSREWHIKHDRNFRAALRREFINTPLKGLSVTALSP
;
A
#
# COMPACT_ATOMS: atom_id res chain seq x y z
N MET A 1 -13.93 10.70 19.08
CA MET A 1 -13.15 11.62 18.26
C MET A 1 -11.76 11.08 18.03
N ALA A 2 -11.38 10.98 16.79
CA ALA A 2 -10.06 10.51 16.47
C ALA A 2 -9.03 11.54 16.92
N LYS A 3 -8.06 11.11 17.70
CA LYS A 3 -7.00 11.98 18.17
C LYS A 3 -5.78 11.81 17.27
N ARG A 4 -5.17 12.92 16.94
CA ARG A 4 -3.89 12.85 16.25
C ARG A 4 -2.86 12.31 17.22
N PRO A 5 -1.94 11.45 16.76
CA PRO A 5 -0.83 11.08 17.62
C PRO A 5 -0.03 12.33 17.96
N PRO A 6 0.58 12.40 19.16
CA PRO A 6 1.47 13.50 19.49
C PRO A 6 2.55 13.66 18.42
N LYS A 7 3.04 14.86 18.22
CA LYS A 7 4.04 15.14 17.19
C LYS A 7 5.26 14.24 17.26
N HIS A 8 5.64 13.86 18.48
CA HIS A 8 6.80 12.98 18.69
C HIS A 8 6.48 11.51 18.44
N GLU A 9 5.22 11.18 18.17
CA GLU A 9 4.79 9.81 17.91
C GLU A 9 4.34 9.64 16.46
N MET A 10 5.06 10.27 15.55
CA MET A 10 4.77 10.09 14.14
C MET A 10 4.83 8.61 13.77
N LEU A 11 3.85 8.16 13.00
CA LEU A 11 3.78 6.79 12.53
C LEU A 11 4.29 6.69 11.09
N PHE A 12 4.83 5.53 10.79
CA PHE A 12 5.35 5.20 9.47
C PHE A 12 4.66 3.94 9.00
N PHE A 13 4.41 3.83 7.71
CA PHE A 13 3.66 2.70 7.16
C PHE A 13 4.43 2.05 6.02
N ALA A 14 4.59 0.73 6.09
CA ALA A 14 5.01 -0.05 4.95
C ALA A 14 3.75 -0.63 4.33
N TYR A 15 3.61 -0.55 3.01
CA TYR A 15 2.35 -0.89 2.36
C TYR A 15 2.56 -1.58 1.03
N VAL A 16 1.52 -2.29 0.60
CA VAL A 16 1.47 -2.87 -0.73
C VAL A 16 0.20 -2.39 -1.42
N LEU A 17 0.37 -1.82 -2.59
CA LEU A 17 -0.74 -1.44 -3.46
C LEU A 17 -0.91 -2.49 -4.54
N GLY A 18 -2.14 -2.65 -5.00
CA GLY A 18 -2.43 -3.52 -6.13
C GLY A 18 -3.14 -2.76 -7.22
N SER A 19 -2.82 -3.10 -8.45
CA SER A 19 -3.50 -2.58 -9.62
C SER A 19 -3.72 -3.72 -10.57
N ARG A 20 -4.96 -3.86 -11.04
CA ARG A 20 -5.23 -4.90 -12.03
C ARG A 20 -6.00 -4.33 -13.21
N SER A 21 -5.66 -4.85 -14.36
CA SER A 21 -6.34 -4.55 -15.60
C SER A 21 -6.89 -5.88 -16.14
N LYS A 22 -7.44 -5.81 -17.33
CA LYS A 22 -8.02 -6.97 -17.98
C LYS A 22 -7.04 -8.15 -18.09
N ASN A 23 -5.78 -7.85 -18.33
CA ASN A 23 -4.77 -8.87 -18.66
C ASN A 23 -3.61 -8.94 -17.69
N ASP A 24 -3.55 -8.09 -16.68
CA ASP A 24 -2.43 -8.17 -15.74
C ASP A 24 -2.83 -7.67 -14.35
N CYS A 25 -1.99 -8.03 -13.40
CA CYS A 25 -2.11 -7.60 -12.02
C CYS A 25 -0.71 -7.26 -11.54
N ARG A 26 -0.56 -6.07 -10.97
CA ARG A 26 0.73 -5.61 -10.46
C ARG A 26 0.62 -5.19 -9.01
N THR A 27 1.73 -5.30 -8.31
CA THR A 27 1.84 -4.80 -6.96
C THR A 27 2.94 -3.73 -6.89
N TYR A 28 2.78 -2.83 -5.95
CA TYR A 28 3.78 -1.82 -5.64
C TYR A 28 4.01 -1.80 -4.14
N VAL A 29 5.25 -1.87 -3.71
CA VAL A 29 5.63 -1.85 -2.29
C VAL A 29 6.31 -0.53 -1.99
N GLY A 30 5.90 0.13 -0.89
CA GLY A 30 6.49 1.39 -0.50
C GLY A 30 6.35 1.63 1.00
N TRP A 31 6.81 2.79 1.45
CA TRP A 31 6.58 3.25 2.80
C TRP A 31 6.25 4.74 2.79
N THR A 32 5.50 5.19 3.78
CA THR A 32 5.09 6.58 3.85
C THR A 32 4.68 6.94 5.28
N THR A 33 4.58 8.22 5.56
CA THR A 33 3.99 8.73 6.79
C THR A 33 2.52 9.11 6.59
N ASP A 34 2.02 9.09 5.36
CA ASP A 34 0.65 9.47 5.04
C ASP A 34 0.11 8.60 3.90
N LEU A 35 -0.58 7.52 4.29
CA LEU A 35 -1.09 6.54 3.34
C LEU A 35 -2.09 7.12 2.35
N GLU A 36 -3.06 7.90 2.84
CA GLU A 36 -4.08 8.46 1.96
C GLU A 36 -3.47 9.36 0.90
N ARG A 37 -2.59 10.25 1.32
CA ARG A 37 -1.92 11.15 0.40
C ARG A 37 -1.11 10.37 -0.62
N ARG A 38 -0.39 9.35 -0.16
CA ARG A 38 0.47 8.56 -1.04
C ARG A 38 -0.36 7.79 -2.07
N LEU A 39 -1.48 7.21 -1.64
CA LEU A 39 -2.37 6.51 -2.55
C LEU A 39 -2.95 7.46 -3.59
N ARG A 40 -3.36 8.66 -3.17
CA ARG A 40 -3.84 9.68 -4.11
C ARG A 40 -2.76 10.06 -5.12
N GLN A 41 -1.51 10.19 -4.68
CA GLN A 41 -0.39 10.50 -5.56
C GLN A 41 -0.18 9.42 -6.62
N HIS A 42 -0.22 8.16 -6.20
CA HIS A 42 -0.09 7.04 -7.13
C HIS A 42 -1.21 7.07 -8.18
N ASN A 43 -2.44 7.30 -7.73
CA ASN A 43 -3.59 7.32 -8.63
C ASN A 43 -3.63 8.56 -9.53
N ALA A 44 -3.01 9.64 -9.10
CA ALA A 44 -2.92 10.86 -9.91
C ALA A 44 -1.75 10.83 -10.89
N GLY A 45 -0.94 9.78 -10.86
CA GLY A 45 0.21 9.67 -11.77
C GLY A 45 1.43 10.47 -11.36
N VAL A 46 1.47 10.96 -10.11
CA VAL A 46 2.61 11.73 -9.60
C VAL A 46 3.39 10.97 -8.53
N GLY A 47 3.09 9.68 -8.38
CA GLY A 47 3.85 8.81 -7.50
C GLY A 47 5.11 8.32 -8.20
N ALA A 48 5.55 7.10 -7.84
CA ALA A 48 6.70 6.51 -8.48
C ALA A 48 6.43 6.30 -9.97
N LYS A 49 7.49 6.37 -10.76
CA LYS A 49 7.40 6.22 -12.21
C LYS A 49 6.72 4.90 -12.60
N SER A 50 7.05 3.83 -11.89
CA SER A 50 6.49 2.50 -12.18
C SER A 50 5.00 2.37 -11.86
N SER A 51 4.42 3.30 -11.12
CA SER A 51 3.01 3.25 -10.74
C SER A 51 2.12 4.12 -11.61
N ARG A 52 2.68 4.87 -12.55
CA ARG A 52 1.92 5.82 -13.37
C ARG A 52 0.97 5.13 -14.34
N GLY A 53 -0.17 5.75 -14.57
CA GLY A 53 -1.12 5.29 -15.57
C GLY A 53 -1.98 4.12 -15.13
N ARG A 54 -1.98 3.80 -13.85
CA ARG A 54 -2.76 2.70 -13.32
C ARG A 54 -3.58 3.17 -12.13
N LYS A 55 -4.68 2.47 -11.87
CA LYS A 55 -5.47 2.66 -10.64
C LYS A 55 -4.98 1.69 -9.58
N TRP A 56 -4.70 2.23 -8.40
CA TRP A 56 -4.12 1.48 -7.29
C TRP A 56 -5.08 1.44 -6.11
N ILE A 57 -5.14 0.29 -5.45
CA ILE A 57 -5.83 0.15 -4.17
C ILE A 57 -4.86 -0.42 -3.15
N LEU A 58 -5.16 -0.18 -1.89
CA LEU A 58 -4.34 -0.68 -0.79
C LEU A 58 -4.68 -2.15 -0.53
N LEU A 59 -3.66 -3.01 -0.62
CA LEU A 59 -3.82 -4.44 -0.35
C LEU A 59 -3.33 -4.83 1.05
N TYR A 60 -2.35 -4.11 1.58
CA TYR A 60 -1.71 -4.49 2.83
C TYR A 60 -0.99 -3.28 3.43
N VAL A 61 -0.98 -3.19 4.75
CA VAL A 61 -0.27 -2.12 5.45
C VAL A 61 0.22 -2.62 6.81
N GLU A 62 1.42 -2.18 7.18
CA GLU A 62 1.99 -2.36 8.51
C GLU A 62 2.30 -0.99 9.10
N CYS A 63 1.94 -0.81 10.36
CA CYS A 63 2.27 0.42 11.08
C CYS A 63 3.60 0.22 11.80
N CYS A 64 4.52 1.13 11.58
CA CYS A 64 5.85 1.09 12.17
C CYS A 64 6.09 2.34 13.00
N LYS A 65 6.90 2.23 14.05
CA LYS A 65 7.16 3.33 14.95
C LYS A 65 8.31 4.23 14.49
N THR A 66 9.19 3.72 13.63
CA THR A 66 10.34 4.48 13.15
C THR A 66 10.46 4.37 11.64
N ARG A 67 11.12 5.35 11.06
CA ARG A 67 11.43 5.34 9.63
C ARG A 67 12.25 4.11 9.26
N SER A 68 13.26 3.82 10.07
CA SER A 68 14.15 2.68 9.85
C SER A 68 13.37 1.36 9.79
N GLU A 69 12.43 1.19 10.70
CA GLU A 69 11.58 0.01 10.72
C GLU A 69 10.73 -0.09 9.46
N ALA A 70 10.12 1.02 9.05
CA ALA A 70 9.29 1.04 7.84
C ALA A 70 10.11 0.73 6.59
N MET A 71 11.30 1.28 6.50
CA MET A 71 12.20 1.01 5.38
C MET A 71 12.64 -0.45 5.34
N SER A 72 12.93 -1.02 6.51
CA SER A 72 13.29 -2.43 6.63
C SER A 72 12.14 -3.33 6.21
N ARG A 73 10.93 -3.01 6.66
CA ARG A 73 9.76 -3.78 6.30
C ARG A 73 9.45 -3.67 4.81
N GLU A 74 9.59 -2.48 4.25
CA GLU A 74 9.44 -2.31 2.80
C GLU A 74 10.39 -3.23 2.05
N TRP A 75 11.65 -3.25 2.45
CA TRP A 75 12.65 -4.09 1.82
C TRP A 75 12.27 -5.57 1.88
N HIS A 76 11.89 -6.04 3.08
CA HIS A 76 11.53 -7.44 3.28
C HIS A 76 10.30 -7.83 2.47
N ILE A 77 9.28 -6.99 2.47
CA ILE A 77 8.05 -7.25 1.71
C ILE A 77 8.35 -7.30 0.21
N LYS A 78 9.18 -6.37 -0.25
CA LYS A 78 9.56 -6.30 -1.65
C LYS A 78 10.28 -7.55 -2.12
N HIS A 79 11.05 -8.18 -1.24
CA HIS A 79 11.81 -9.39 -1.55
C HIS A 79 11.07 -10.68 -1.17
N ASP A 80 9.88 -10.59 -0.61
CA ASP A 80 9.08 -11.75 -0.25
C ASP A 80 8.10 -12.08 -1.37
N ARG A 81 8.56 -12.87 -2.31
CA ARG A 81 7.77 -13.26 -3.48
C ARG A 81 6.51 -14.01 -3.10
N ASN A 82 6.60 -14.90 -2.14
CA ASN A 82 5.46 -15.73 -1.73
C ASN A 82 4.35 -14.89 -1.11
N PHE A 83 4.74 -13.95 -0.26
CA PHE A 83 3.77 -13.05 0.37
C PHE A 83 3.06 -12.19 -0.69
N ARG A 84 3.82 -11.59 -1.60
CA ARG A 84 3.23 -10.75 -2.65
C ARG A 84 2.37 -11.54 -3.61
N ALA A 85 2.78 -12.78 -3.92
CA ALA A 85 1.98 -13.66 -4.77
C ALA A 85 0.65 -14.02 -4.11
N ALA A 86 0.66 -14.25 -2.81
CA ALA A 86 -0.57 -14.53 -2.05
C ALA A 86 -1.51 -13.32 -2.06
N LEU A 87 -0.99 -12.12 -1.83
CA LEU A 87 -1.78 -10.89 -1.90
C LEU A 87 -2.38 -10.71 -3.29
N ARG A 88 -1.59 -10.92 -4.33
CA ARG A 88 -2.04 -10.76 -5.70
C ARG A 88 -3.13 -11.76 -6.04
N ARG A 89 -2.99 -12.99 -5.60
CA ARG A 89 -3.97 -14.06 -5.82
C ARG A 89 -5.30 -13.71 -5.18
N GLU A 90 -5.26 -13.25 -3.94
CA GLU A 90 -6.43 -12.81 -3.22
C GLU A 90 -7.11 -11.63 -3.92
N PHE A 91 -6.31 -10.68 -4.36
CA PHE A 91 -6.80 -9.51 -5.07
C PHE A 91 -7.50 -9.87 -6.38
N ILE A 92 -6.92 -10.79 -7.15
CA ILE A 92 -7.51 -11.24 -8.41
C ILE A 92 -8.87 -11.90 -8.17
N ASN A 93 -9.03 -12.62 -7.07
CA ASN A 93 -10.24 -13.35 -6.75
C ASN A 93 -11.29 -12.49 -6.04
N THR A 94 -10.99 -11.25 -5.72
CA THR A 94 -11.93 -10.37 -5.02
C THR A 94 -12.56 -9.41 -6.02
N PRO A 95 -13.91 -9.28 -6.02
CA PRO A 95 -14.55 -8.31 -6.91
C PRO A 95 -14.10 -6.89 -6.58
N LEU A 96 -13.74 -6.13 -7.60
CA LEU A 96 -13.32 -4.73 -7.43
C LEU A 96 -14.41 -3.87 -6.79
N LYS A 97 -15.65 -4.22 -7.04
CA LYS A 97 -16.80 -3.44 -6.63
C LYS A 97 -16.88 -3.19 -5.13
N GLY A 98 -16.39 -4.10 -4.31
CA GLY A 98 -16.42 -3.94 -2.86
C GLY A 98 -15.14 -3.42 -2.24
N LEU A 99 -14.11 -3.18 -3.04
CA LEU A 99 -12.81 -2.81 -2.51
C LEU A 99 -12.66 -1.31 -2.31
N SER A 100 -12.17 -0.93 -1.14
CA SER A 100 -11.83 0.45 -0.85
C SER A 100 -10.69 0.47 0.17
N VAL A 101 -10.05 1.62 0.30
CA VAL A 101 -8.99 1.78 1.29
C VAL A 101 -9.51 1.51 2.70
N THR A 102 -10.71 1.97 2.99
CA THR A 102 -11.30 1.80 4.32
C THR A 102 -11.62 0.35 4.64
N ALA A 103 -11.92 -0.47 3.63
CA ALA A 103 -12.20 -1.88 3.84
C ALA A 103 -10.98 -2.66 4.34
N LEU A 104 -9.78 -2.12 4.12
CA LEU A 104 -8.54 -2.76 4.53
C LEU A 104 -7.98 -2.21 5.84
N SER A 105 -8.65 -1.24 6.43
CA SER A 105 -8.24 -0.69 7.71
C SER A 105 -8.61 -1.65 8.84
N PRO A 106 -7.73 -1.84 9.82
CA PRO A 106 -8.06 -2.69 10.95
C PRO A 106 -9.16 -2.12 11.82
#